data_bf8faf91aa536cecc8e5a1c70b5fbe26
#
_entry.id   bf8faf91aa536cecc8e5a1c70b5fbe26
#
_cell.length_a   1.000
_cell.length_b   1.000
_cell.length_c   1.000
_cell.angle_alpha   90.00
_cell.angle_beta   90.00
_cell.angle_gamma   90.00
#
_symmetry.space_group_name_H-M   'P 1'
#
loop_
_entity.id
_entity.type
_entity.pdbx_description
1 polymer ?
#
loop_
_entity_poly.entity_id
_entity_poly.type
_entity_poly.pdbx_seq_one_letter_code
_entity_poly.pdbx_strand_id
1 'polypeptide(L)'
;MKKLLCLALAAVMMLSFAACGAEETNTLKIGYTIYEPMNYMDGDKLTGFDTEFAEAVCEKLGLIPEFIEINWDTKFVTLDSKKIDCIWNGMTISDEVKANCDVSKAYVKNAQVVVMKKDVIDNYKDAESLKGLKFAAEAGSAGEAAIKDNGLDTDYSPVAAQTDALLAVMGGQADACVIDITMAKSMTAEGTSYDGLTYSIELTAEEYGIGFRKDSDLTEKVNAIIDELKADGTLDKLAEKYELNLAL
;
A
#
# COMPACT_ATOMS: atom_id res chain seq x y z
N MET A 1 35.38 27.57 56.10
CA MET A 1 34.16 26.74 55.93
C MET A 1 33.23 27.21 54.80
N LYS A 2 33.29 28.43 54.27
CA LYS A 2 32.43 28.93 53.18
C LYS A 2 32.90 28.58 51.76
N LYS A 3 34.16 28.14 51.57
CA LYS A 3 34.70 27.76 50.22
C LYS A 3 34.55 26.29 49.85
N LEU A 4 34.24 25.42 50.81
CA LEU A 4 33.99 24.00 50.53
C LEU A 4 32.52 23.73 50.15
N LEU A 5 31.58 24.60 50.47
CA LEU A 5 30.18 24.42 50.16
C LEU A 5 29.83 24.77 48.72
N CYS A 6 30.64 25.61 48.03
CA CYS A 6 30.42 25.97 46.63
C CYS A 6 30.92 24.90 45.63
N LEU A 7 31.86 24.03 46.01
CA LEU A 7 32.32 22.95 45.14
C LEU A 7 31.38 21.72 45.14
N ALA A 8 30.62 21.52 46.22
CA ALA A 8 29.64 20.42 46.28
C ALA A 8 28.35 20.70 45.47
N LEU A 9 27.97 21.98 45.29
CA LEU A 9 26.80 22.33 44.45
C LEU A 9 27.08 22.31 42.96
N ALA A 10 28.34 22.48 42.51
CA ALA A 10 28.71 22.42 41.10
C ALA A 10 28.82 20.99 40.58
N ALA A 11 29.06 19.98 41.43
CA ALA A 11 29.14 18.58 41.06
C ALA A 11 27.77 17.90 40.90
N VAL A 12 26.70 18.45 41.48
CA VAL A 12 25.35 17.92 41.40
C VAL A 12 24.62 18.39 40.13
N MET A 13 25.06 19.51 39.52
CA MET A 13 24.47 20.00 38.24
C MET A 13 25.02 19.37 36.97
N MET A 14 26.05 18.51 37.02
CA MET A 14 26.59 17.82 35.86
C MET A 14 26.10 16.41 35.68
N LEU A 15 25.17 15.93 36.51
CA LEU A 15 24.58 14.58 36.40
C LEU A 15 23.15 14.53 35.87
N SER A 16 22.58 15.67 35.43
CA SER A 16 21.20 15.73 34.91
C SER A 16 21.09 15.94 33.41
N PHE A 17 22.15 15.68 32.62
CA PHE A 17 22.13 15.73 31.15
C PHE A 17 22.30 14.37 30.47
N ALA A 18 21.93 13.30 31.12
CA ALA A 18 21.99 11.97 30.51
C ALA A 18 20.69 11.24 30.78
N ALA A 19 19.62 11.58 30.06
CA ALA A 19 18.52 10.68 29.72
C ALA A 19 17.42 11.44 28.94
N CYS A 20 17.75 11.97 27.78
CA CYS A 20 16.81 12.03 26.67
C CYS A 20 17.39 11.12 25.57
N GLY A 21 17.58 9.87 25.90
CA GLY A 21 17.54 8.82 24.91
C GLY A 21 16.08 8.78 24.45
N ALA A 22 15.79 9.17 23.22
CA ALA A 22 14.59 8.71 22.57
C ALA A 22 14.61 7.19 22.78
N GLU A 23 13.58 6.61 23.42
CA GLU A 23 13.38 5.16 23.36
C GLU A 23 13.38 4.85 21.87
N GLU A 24 14.37 4.11 21.40
CA GLU A 24 14.30 3.51 20.09
C GLU A 24 13.08 2.59 20.15
N THR A 25 11.97 3.10 19.62
CA THR A 25 10.76 2.30 19.52
C THR A 25 11.11 1.12 18.63
N ASN A 26 11.10 -0.09 19.20
CA ASN A 26 11.36 -1.35 18.47
C ASN A 26 10.19 -1.65 17.53
N THR A 27 9.68 -0.62 16.85
CA THR A 27 8.50 -0.68 15.97
C THR A 27 8.87 -0.28 14.55
N LEU A 28 8.23 -0.93 13.57
CA LEU A 28 8.20 -0.51 12.18
C LEU A 28 6.81 0.07 11.89
N LYS A 29 6.74 1.35 11.57
CA LYS A 29 5.50 2.05 11.22
C LYS A 29 5.19 1.87 9.75
N ILE A 30 4.09 1.17 9.46
CA ILE A 30 3.69 0.71 8.13
C ILE A 30 2.45 1.49 7.69
N GLY A 31 2.60 2.30 6.63
CA GLY A 31 1.48 3.03 6.02
C GLY A 31 0.67 2.16 5.08
N TYR A 32 -0.65 2.10 5.29
CA TYR A 32 -1.58 1.33 4.48
C TYR A 32 -2.91 2.05 4.28
N THR A 33 -3.72 1.58 3.33
CA THR A 33 -5.15 1.85 3.18
C THR A 33 -5.93 0.55 3.21
N ILE A 34 -7.25 0.60 3.42
CA ILE A 34 -8.09 -0.60 3.31
C ILE A 34 -8.15 -1.05 1.85
N TYR A 35 -7.54 -2.18 1.58
CA TYR A 35 -7.38 -2.77 0.26
C TYR A 35 -7.38 -4.30 0.35
N GLU A 36 -8.52 -4.96 0.18
CA GLU A 36 -8.61 -6.42 0.13
C GLU A 36 -8.10 -6.96 -1.23
N PRO A 37 -7.26 -8.00 -1.27
CA PRO A 37 -6.85 -8.88 -0.16
C PRO A 37 -5.52 -8.51 0.51
N MET A 38 -4.97 -7.31 0.27
CA MET A 38 -3.65 -6.89 0.78
C MET A 38 -3.67 -6.49 2.26
N ASN A 39 -4.53 -5.53 2.62
CA ASN A 39 -4.73 -5.07 4.00
C ASN A 39 -6.22 -4.79 4.20
N TYR A 40 -6.90 -5.56 5.02
CA TYR A 40 -8.33 -5.40 5.27
C TYR A 40 -8.73 -5.87 6.67
N MET A 41 -9.94 -5.51 7.09
CA MET A 41 -10.45 -5.89 8.41
C MET A 41 -11.23 -7.21 8.33
N ASP A 42 -10.86 -8.18 9.15
CA ASP A 42 -11.67 -9.36 9.45
C ASP A 42 -12.20 -9.23 10.89
N GLY A 43 -13.44 -8.78 11.03
CA GLY A 43 -13.95 -8.29 12.31
C GLY A 43 -13.16 -7.07 12.79
N ASP A 44 -12.56 -7.18 13.97
CA ASP A 44 -11.73 -6.11 14.57
C ASP A 44 -10.23 -6.31 14.32
N LYS A 45 -9.84 -7.31 13.50
CA LYS A 45 -8.44 -7.62 13.23
C LYS A 45 -8.04 -7.18 11.83
N LEU A 46 -6.96 -6.41 11.72
CA LEU A 46 -6.31 -6.16 10.43
C LEU A 46 -5.65 -7.46 9.95
N THR A 47 -5.90 -7.83 8.72
CA THR A 47 -5.38 -9.04 8.06
C THR A 47 -5.10 -8.74 6.58
N GLY A 48 -4.71 -9.75 5.81
CA GLY A 48 -4.40 -9.64 4.40
C GLY A 48 -2.96 -10.04 4.09
N PHE A 49 -2.69 -10.20 2.80
CA PHE A 49 -1.37 -10.64 2.33
C PHE A 49 -0.25 -9.72 2.83
N ASP A 50 -0.36 -8.40 2.60
CA ASP A 50 0.66 -7.44 3.00
C ASP A 50 0.76 -7.30 4.52
N THR A 51 -0.36 -7.42 5.24
CA THR A 51 -0.35 -7.42 6.70
C THR A 51 0.46 -8.61 7.24
N GLU A 52 0.15 -9.83 6.82
CA GLU A 52 0.83 -11.04 7.30
C GLU A 52 2.27 -11.13 6.78
N PHE A 53 2.53 -10.64 5.58
CA PHE A 53 3.89 -10.53 5.04
C PHE A 53 4.73 -9.55 5.87
N ALA A 54 4.20 -8.38 6.21
CA ALA A 54 4.88 -7.40 7.06
C ALA A 54 5.13 -7.95 8.48
N GLU A 55 4.17 -8.69 9.06
CA GLU A 55 4.36 -9.38 10.34
C GLU A 55 5.53 -10.36 10.29
N ALA A 56 5.61 -11.20 9.23
CA ALA A 56 6.70 -12.16 9.05
C ALA A 56 8.07 -11.48 8.86
N VAL A 57 8.13 -10.36 8.14
CA VAL A 57 9.36 -9.56 7.98
C VAL A 57 9.75 -8.92 9.32
N CYS A 58 8.80 -8.34 10.04
CA CYS A 58 9.07 -7.73 11.35
C CYS A 58 9.58 -8.73 12.37
N GLU A 59 9.04 -9.98 12.38
CA GLU A 59 9.55 -11.06 13.23
C GLU A 59 11.04 -11.32 12.97
N LYS A 60 11.45 -11.42 11.71
CA LYS A 60 12.86 -11.62 11.33
C LYS A 60 13.75 -10.41 11.64
N LEU A 61 13.22 -9.20 11.56
CA LEU A 61 13.93 -7.96 11.95
C LEU A 61 14.01 -7.77 13.47
N GLY A 62 13.21 -8.49 14.26
CA GLY A 62 13.05 -8.26 15.70
C GLY A 62 12.31 -6.97 16.01
N LEU A 63 11.43 -6.52 15.11
CA LEU A 63 10.60 -5.31 15.24
C LEU A 63 9.14 -5.67 15.49
N ILE A 64 8.38 -4.72 16.00
CA ILE A 64 6.92 -4.83 16.18
C ILE A 64 6.26 -4.02 15.06
N PRO A 65 5.39 -4.61 14.22
CA PRO A 65 4.67 -3.85 13.19
C PRO A 65 3.64 -2.93 13.84
N GLU A 66 3.62 -1.67 13.42
CA GLU A 66 2.61 -0.67 13.78
C GLU A 66 1.93 -0.20 12.49
N PHE A 67 0.72 -0.69 12.24
CA PHE A 67 -0.04 -0.35 11.03
C PHE A 67 -0.76 0.99 11.21
N ILE A 68 -0.50 1.93 10.31
CA ILE A 68 -1.05 3.29 10.32
C ILE A 68 -1.82 3.52 9.05
N GLU A 69 -3.13 3.70 9.17
CA GLU A 69 -3.96 4.06 8.02
C GLU A 69 -3.62 5.46 7.54
N ILE A 70 -3.36 5.60 6.23
CA ILE A 70 -2.94 6.86 5.59
C ILE A 70 -3.92 7.26 4.49
N ASN A 71 -3.81 8.50 4.03
CA ASN A 71 -4.41 8.91 2.77
C ASN A 71 -3.40 8.61 1.65
N TRP A 72 -3.84 7.85 0.63
CA TRP A 72 -2.97 7.38 -0.45
C TRP A 72 -2.38 8.51 -1.29
N ASP A 73 -3.14 9.56 -1.57
CA ASP A 73 -2.69 10.72 -2.34
C ASP A 73 -1.51 11.47 -1.66
N THR A 74 -1.41 11.38 -0.34
CA THR A 74 -0.35 12.02 0.44
C THR A 74 0.70 11.04 1.00
N LYS A 75 0.77 9.82 0.47
CA LYS A 75 1.65 8.74 0.97
C LYS A 75 3.13 9.14 1.09
N PHE A 76 3.67 9.83 0.08
CA PHE A 76 5.07 10.25 0.10
C PHE A 76 5.32 11.36 1.13
N VAL A 77 4.41 12.32 1.28
CA VAL A 77 4.49 13.35 2.33
C VAL A 77 4.45 12.72 3.72
N THR A 78 3.62 11.69 3.89
CA THR A 78 3.50 10.94 5.15
C THR A 78 4.79 10.18 5.45
N LEU A 79 5.42 9.57 4.44
CA LEU A 79 6.70 8.88 4.54
C LEU A 79 7.85 9.84 4.89
N ASP A 80 7.96 10.97 4.17
CA ASP A 80 9.02 11.97 4.36
C ASP A 80 8.94 12.66 5.72
N SER A 81 7.72 12.88 6.23
CA SER A 81 7.49 13.45 7.57
C SER A 81 7.79 12.48 8.72
N LYS A 82 8.22 11.25 8.43
CA LYS A 82 8.53 10.19 9.39
C LYS A 82 7.34 9.76 10.27
N LYS A 83 6.13 10.00 9.82
CA LYS A 83 4.92 9.43 10.44
C LYS A 83 4.83 7.93 10.24
N ILE A 84 5.33 7.46 9.09
CA ILE A 84 5.49 6.04 8.75
C ILE A 84 6.95 5.79 8.35
N ASP A 85 7.39 4.53 8.41
CA ASP A 85 8.74 4.10 8.02
C ASP A 85 8.75 3.49 6.62
N CYS A 86 7.63 2.92 6.21
CA CYS A 86 7.42 2.40 4.86
C CYS A 86 5.96 2.53 4.42
N ILE A 87 5.76 2.48 3.11
CA ILE A 87 4.45 2.33 2.45
C ILE A 87 4.35 0.87 2.01
N TRP A 88 3.38 0.12 2.57
CA TRP A 88 3.25 -1.30 2.29
C TRP A 88 1.78 -1.67 2.15
N ASN A 89 1.27 -1.60 0.91
CA ASN A 89 -0.16 -1.72 0.61
C ASN A 89 -0.37 -1.97 -0.89
N GLY A 90 0.22 -3.04 -1.44
CA GLY A 90 0.11 -3.30 -2.87
C GLY A 90 0.60 -2.12 -3.73
N MET A 91 1.72 -1.50 -3.35
CA MET A 91 2.18 -0.30 -4.03
C MET A 91 2.85 -0.64 -5.36
N THR A 92 2.30 -0.15 -6.46
CA THR A 92 2.85 -0.31 -7.81
C THR A 92 4.24 0.32 -7.93
N ILE A 93 5.18 -0.44 -8.47
CA ILE A 93 6.53 0.03 -8.78
C ILE A 93 6.50 0.87 -10.06
N SER A 94 6.25 2.17 -9.92
CA SER A 94 6.25 3.14 -11.02
C SER A 94 7.48 4.05 -11.00
N ASP A 95 7.69 4.83 -12.06
CA ASP A 95 8.75 5.83 -12.11
C ASP A 95 8.52 6.94 -11.08
N GLU A 96 7.26 7.33 -10.82
CA GLU A 96 6.91 8.27 -9.76
C GLU A 96 7.31 7.72 -8.39
N VAL A 97 6.97 6.47 -8.09
CA VAL A 97 7.32 5.81 -6.83
C VAL A 97 8.83 5.75 -6.67
N LYS A 98 9.58 5.32 -7.71
CA LYS A 98 11.05 5.29 -7.69
C LYS A 98 11.68 6.67 -7.54
N ALA A 99 11.05 7.73 -8.00
CA ALA A 99 11.53 9.10 -7.81
C ALA A 99 11.39 9.56 -6.34
N ASN A 100 10.34 9.13 -5.65
CA ASN A 100 9.99 9.60 -4.30
C ASN A 100 10.53 8.72 -3.16
N CYS A 101 10.74 7.42 -3.37
CA CYS A 101 11.22 6.51 -2.33
C CYS A 101 12.18 5.44 -2.89
N ASP A 102 12.90 4.76 -2.00
CA ASP A 102 13.59 3.53 -2.33
C ASP A 102 12.57 2.38 -2.29
N VAL A 103 12.60 1.52 -3.30
CA VAL A 103 11.60 0.46 -3.44
C VAL A 103 12.27 -0.90 -3.27
N SER A 104 11.61 -1.80 -2.54
CA SER A 104 12.03 -3.19 -2.45
C SER A 104 12.04 -3.87 -3.82
N LYS A 105 12.56 -5.08 -3.89
CA LYS A 105 12.29 -5.96 -5.04
C LYS A 105 10.78 -6.20 -5.17
N ALA A 106 10.33 -6.45 -6.39
CA ALA A 106 8.95 -6.83 -6.66
C ALA A 106 8.59 -8.12 -5.93
N TYR A 107 7.36 -8.21 -5.41
CA TYR A 107 6.91 -9.40 -4.68
C TYR A 107 5.60 -10.01 -5.22
N VAL A 108 4.70 -9.23 -5.82
CA VAL A 108 3.43 -9.68 -6.41
C VAL A 108 3.26 -9.05 -7.79
N LYS A 109 2.73 -9.83 -8.75
CA LYS A 109 2.28 -9.34 -10.07
C LYS A 109 0.87 -8.79 -9.97
N ASN A 110 0.64 -7.67 -10.62
CA ASN A 110 -0.64 -6.98 -10.65
C ASN A 110 -0.93 -6.40 -12.04
N ALA A 111 -2.12 -5.83 -12.21
CA ALA A 111 -2.55 -5.07 -13.36
C ALA A 111 -3.59 -4.04 -12.94
N GLN A 112 -3.68 -2.92 -13.64
CA GLN A 112 -4.83 -2.01 -13.53
C GLN A 112 -5.90 -2.45 -14.49
N VAL A 113 -7.12 -2.69 -13.99
CA VAL A 113 -8.24 -3.21 -14.77
C VAL A 113 -9.45 -2.30 -14.69
N VAL A 114 -10.21 -2.29 -15.78
CA VAL A 114 -11.48 -1.56 -15.84
C VAL A 114 -12.59 -2.44 -15.27
N VAL A 115 -13.27 -1.92 -14.25
CA VAL A 115 -14.43 -2.55 -13.62
C VAL A 115 -15.70 -1.80 -14.01
N MET A 116 -16.71 -2.54 -14.40
CA MET A 116 -18.03 -2.04 -14.83
C MET A 116 -19.15 -2.96 -14.34
N LYS A 117 -20.39 -2.54 -14.53
CA LYS A 117 -21.55 -3.45 -14.35
C LYS A 117 -21.51 -4.61 -15.33
N LYS A 118 -21.89 -5.79 -14.87
CA LYS A 118 -21.88 -7.04 -15.68
C LYS A 118 -22.71 -6.95 -16.97
N ASP A 119 -23.79 -6.20 -16.93
CA ASP A 119 -24.73 -6.09 -18.05
C ASP A 119 -24.24 -5.17 -19.18
N VAL A 120 -23.20 -4.38 -18.97
CA VAL A 120 -22.68 -3.42 -19.97
C VAL A 120 -21.25 -3.72 -20.43
N ILE A 121 -20.43 -4.42 -19.64
CA ILE A 121 -18.98 -4.56 -19.89
C ILE A 121 -18.67 -5.21 -21.23
N ASP A 122 -19.51 -6.12 -21.72
CA ASP A 122 -19.32 -6.81 -23.00
C ASP A 122 -19.43 -5.89 -24.23
N ASN A 123 -19.95 -4.68 -24.06
CA ASN A 123 -20.00 -3.66 -25.11
C ASN A 123 -18.64 -3.02 -25.38
N TYR A 124 -17.67 -3.19 -24.46
CA TYR A 124 -16.35 -2.57 -24.51
C TYR A 124 -15.27 -3.64 -24.67
N LYS A 125 -14.31 -3.42 -25.56
CA LYS A 125 -13.30 -4.43 -25.90
C LYS A 125 -11.86 -3.97 -25.70
N ASP A 126 -11.65 -2.66 -25.65
CA ASP A 126 -10.34 -2.02 -25.54
C ASP A 126 -10.48 -0.62 -24.95
N ALA A 127 -9.35 0.03 -24.66
CA ALA A 127 -9.33 1.38 -24.11
C ALA A 127 -10.00 2.43 -25.03
N GLU A 128 -9.92 2.26 -26.36
CA GLU A 128 -10.54 3.18 -27.30
C GLU A 128 -12.06 3.20 -27.18
N SER A 129 -12.66 2.03 -27.00
CA SER A 129 -14.13 1.88 -26.83
C SER A 129 -14.66 2.48 -25.53
N LEU A 130 -13.77 2.75 -24.54
CA LEU A 130 -14.12 3.33 -23.25
C LEU A 130 -14.14 4.87 -23.23
N LYS A 131 -13.68 5.53 -24.31
CA LYS A 131 -13.63 6.97 -24.38
C LYS A 131 -15.01 7.61 -24.24
N GLY A 132 -15.08 8.67 -23.45
CA GLY A 132 -16.32 9.39 -23.16
C GLY A 132 -17.17 8.78 -22.05
N LEU A 133 -16.73 7.70 -21.41
CA LEU A 133 -17.32 7.21 -20.17
C LEU A 133 -16.84 8.02 -18.99
N LYS A 134 -17.65 8.04 -17.94
CA LYS A 134 -17.29 8.63 -16.66
C LYS A 134 -16.53 7.64 -15.79
N PHE A 135 -15.31 8.00 -15.44
CA PHE A 135 -14.40 7.17 -14.64
C PHE A 135 -14.26 7.63 -13.20
N ALA A 136 -14.00 6.66 -12.31
CA ALA A 136 -13.55 6.89 -10.95
C ALA A 136 -12.29 6.05 -10.67
N ALA A 137 -11.35 6.60 -9.90
CA ALA A 137 -10.22 5.86 -9.31
C ALA A 137 -9.75 6.58 -8.04
N GLU A 138 -9.02 5.86 -7.19
CA GLU A 138 -8.40 6.43 -6.01
C GLU A 138 -7.36 7.49 -6.40
N ALA A 139 -7.42 8.66 -5.77
CA ALA A 139 -6.48 9.75 -6.02
C ALA A 139 -5.03 9.33 -5.72
N GLY A 140 -4.09 9.68 -6.62
CA GLY A 140 -2.67 9.32 -6.49
C GLY A 140 -2.36 7.83 -6.66
N SER A 141 -3.31 7.03 -7.18
CA SER A 141 -3.12 5.60 -7.43
C SER A 141 -2.57 5.31 -8.83
N ALA A 142 -2.12 4.06 -9.05
CA ALA A 142 -1.79 3.57 -10.38
C ALA A 142 -3.03 3.51 -11.30
N GLY A 143 -4.22 3.31 -10.74
CA GLY A 143 -5.48 3.36 -11.48
C GLY A 143 -5.78 4.74 -12.05
N GLU A 144 -5.55 5.80 -11.28
CA GLU A 144 -5.63 7.18 -11.78
C GLU A 144 -4.63 7.42 -12.91
N ALA A 145 -3.38 6.99 -12.74
CA ALA A 145 -2.36 7.11 -13.77
C ALA A 145 -2.77 6.36 -15.05
N ALA A 146 -3.26 5.13 -14.92
CA ALA A 146 -3.72 4.32 -16.06
C ALA A 146 -4.88 4.99 -16.83
N ILE A 147 -5.82 5.64 -16.14
CA ILE A 147 -6.88 6.43 -16.78
C ILE A 147 -6.27 7.55 -17.63
N LYS A 148 -5.35 8.33 -17.08
CA LYS A 148 -4.69 9.46 -17.77
C LYS A 148 -3.84 9.00 -18.95
N ASP A 149 -3.04 7.97 -18.76
CA ASP A 149 -2.12 7.44 -19.79
C ASP A 149 -2.86 6.85 -20.99
N ASN A 150 -4.09 6.37 -20.79
CA ASN A 150 -4.95 5.86 -21.87
C ASN A 150 -5.92 6.93 -22.43
N GLY A 151 -5.84 8.19 -21.98
CA GLY A 151 -6.68 9.29 -22.46
C GLY A 151 -8.17 9.11 -22.12
N LEU A 152 -8.45 8.52 -20.97
CA LEU A 152 -9.80 8.24 -20.46
C LEU A 152 -10.25 9.26 -19.40
N ASP A 153 -9.46 10.30 -19.16
CA ASP A 153 -9.65 11.30 -18.10
C ASP A 153 -10.56 12.49 -18.49
N THR A 154 -11.25 12.41 -19.62
CA THR A 154 -12.16 13.50 -20.10
C THR A 154 -13.30 13.75 -19.12
N ASP A 155 -13.84 12.71 -18.49
CA ASP A 155 -14.81 12.77 -17.39
C ASP A 155 -14.34 11.84 -16.27
N TYR A 156 -13.47 12.36 -15.41
CA TYR A 156 -12.83 11.61 -14.34
C TYR A 156 -13.10 12.25 -12.97
N SER A 157 -13.41 11.43 -11.99
CA SER A 157 -13.66 11.83 -10.61
C SER A 157 -12.71 11.08 -9.67
N PRO A 158 -11.75 11.76 -9.01
CA PRO A 158 -10.93 11.12 -7.98
C PRO A 158 -11.77 10.81 -6.74
N VAL A 159 -11.49 9.66 -6.11
CA VAL A 159 -12.09 9.22 -4.86
C VAL A 159 -11.02 8.95 -3.80
N ALA A 160 -11.44 8.77 -2.54
CA ALA A 160 -10.49 8.62 -1.42
C ALA A 160 -9.90 7.22 -1.31
N ALA A 161 -10.61 6.17 -1.78
CA ALA A 161 -10.19 4.78 -1.74
C ALA A 161 -10.71 4.01 -2.97
N GLN A 162 -10.05 2.90 -3.32
CA GLN A 162 -10.48 2.05 -4.43
C GLN A 162 -11.91 1.48 -4.20
N THR A 163 -12.29 1.19 -2.96
CA THR A 163 -13.66 0.78 -2.60
C THR A 163 -14.71 1.83 -2.92
N ASP A 164 -14.35 3.13 -2.79
CA ASP A 164 -15.25 4.22 -3.17
C ASP A 164 -15.44 4.28 -4.69
N ALA A 165 -14.42 3.90 -5.47
CA ALA A 165 -14.52 3.80 -6.92
C ALA A 165 -15.49 2.67 -7.33
N LEU A 166 -15.41 1.49 -6.69
CA LEU A 166 -16.39 0.40 -6.88
C LEU A 166 -17.80 0.86 -6.51
N LEU A 167 -17.95 1.56 -5.39
CA LEU A 167 -19.23 2.08 -4.92
C LEU A 167 -19.83 3.10 -5.90
N ALA A 168 -18.98 3.96 -6.51
CA ALA A 168 -19.42 4.93 -7.52
C ALA A 168 -20.01 4.23 -8.77
N VAL A 169 -19.38 3.13 -9.23
CA VAL A 169 -19.92 2.35 -10.36
C VAL A 169 -21.21 1.62 -9.98
N MET A 170 -21.23 0.98 -8.80
CA MET A 170 -22.42 0.29 -8.31
C MET A 170 -23.62 1.25 -8.19
N GLY A 171 -23.38 2.44 -7.64
CA GLY A 171 -24.37 3.51 -7.47
C GLY A 171 -24.73 4.27 -8.74
N GLY A 172 -24.03 4.04 -9.87
CA GLY A 172 -24.26 4.74 -11.14
C GLY A 172 -23.76 6.20 -11.16
N GLN A 173 -22.85 6.55 -10.26
CA GLN A 173 -22.16 7.86 -10.25
C GLN A 173 -20.98 7.89 -11.22
N ALA A 174 -20.43 6.71 -11.56
CA ALA A 174 -19.46 6.48 -12.61
C ALA A 174 -19.92 5.32 -13.50
N ASP A 175 -19.52 5.33 -14.77
CA ASP A 175 -19.77 4.23 -15.70
C ASP A 175 -18.77 3.10 -15.48
N ALA A 176 -17.52 3.46 -15.14
CA ALA A 176 -16.41 2.56 -14.92
C ALA A 176 -15.50 3.05 -13.81
N CYS A 177 -14.74 2.14 -13.21
CA CYS A 177 -13.60 2.50 -12.39
C CYS A 177 -12.36 1.71 -12.80
N VAL A 178 -11.19 2.23 -12.43
CA VAL A 178 -9.92 1.53 -12.62
C VAL A 178 -9.32 1.24 -11.26
N ILE A 179 -9.09 -0.04 -11.00
CA ILE A 179 -8.53 -0.55 -9.75
C ILE A 179 -7.56 -1.72 -10.03
N ASP A 180 -6.88 -2.14 -9.01
CA ASP A 180 -6.00 -3.30 -9.05
C ASP A 180 -6.78 -4.60 -9.34
N ILE A 181 -6.24 -5.46 -10.22
CA ILE A 181 -6.86 -6.74 -10.56
C ILE A 181 -6.99 -7.65 -9.34
N THR A 182 -6.07 -7.56 -8.40
CA THR A 182 -6.12 -8.33 -7.14
C THR A 182 -7.35 -7.94 -6.34
N MET A 183 -7.65 -6.63 -6.19
CA MET A 183 -8.87 -6.15 -5.57
C MET A 183 -10.12 -6.50 -6.40
N ALA A 184 -10.07 -6.30 -7.72
CA ALA A 184 -11.21 -6.60 -8.58
C ALA A 184 -11.64 -8.06 -8.43
N LYS A 185 -10.69 -9.01 -8.40
CA LYS A 185 -10.97 -10.43 -8.19
C LYS A 185 -11.64 -10.71 -6.85
N SER A 186 -11.11 -10.15 -5.76
CA SER A 186 -11.66 -10.35 -4.42
C SER A 186 -13.04 -9.72 -4.29
N MET A 187 -13.17 -8.45 -4.66
CA MET A 187 -14.36 -7.65 -4.35
C MET A 187 -15.54 -7.90 -5.27
N THR A 188 -15.32 -8.38 -6.53
CA THR A 188 -16.41 -8.63 -7.49
C THR A 188 -16.77 -10.13 -7.62
N ALA A 189 -16.23 -10.97 -6.74
CA ALA A 189 -16.56 -12.40 -6.69
C ALA A 189 -18.05 -12.62 -6.36
N GLU A 190 -18.56 -13.78 -6.72
CA GLU A 190 -19.96 -14.16 -6.43
C GLU A 190 -20.23 -14.14 -4.92
N GLY A 191 -21.34 -13.52 -4.53
CA GLY A 191 -21.75 -13.39 -3.14
C GLY A 191 -21.12 -12.22 -2.36
N THR A 192 -20.25 -11.43 -2.98
CA THR A 192 -19.73 -10.18 -2.39
C THR A 192 -20.71 -9.02 -2.55
N SER A 193 -20.44 -7.90 -1.87
CA SER A 193 -21.27 -6.68 -2.01
C SER A 193 -21.21 -6.06 -3.41
N TYR A 194 -20.22 -6.43 -4.21
CA TYR A 194 -19.99 -5.92 -5.57
C TYR A 194 -20.13 -7.00 -6.64
N ASP A 195 -20.84 -8.08 -6.36
CA ASP A 195 -21.04 -9.18 -7.31
C ASP A 195 -21.87 -8.79 -8.56
N GLY A 196 -22.47 -7.61 -8.57
CA GLY A 196 -23.06 -7.00 -9.78
C GLY A 196 -22.06 -6.36 -10.74
N LEU A 197 -20.80 -6.23 -10.33
CA LEU A 197 -19.68 -5.70 -11.11
C LEU A 197 -18.81 -6.83 -11.66
N THR A 198 -18.01 -6.51 -12.66
CA THR A 198 -16.97 -7.41 -13.21
C THR A 198 -15.89 -6.58 -13.89
N TYR A 199 -14.77 -7.21 -14.26
CA TYR A 199 -13.66 -6.58 -14.95
C TYR A 199 -13.27 -7.36 -16.21
N SER A 200 -12.71 -6.70 -17.23
CA SER A 200 -12.30 -7.37 -18.47
C SER A 200 -11.12 -6.73 -19.18
N ILE A 201 -11.00 -5.40 -19.14
CA ILE A 201 -9.97 -4.67 -19.88
C ILE A 201 -8.83 -4.36 -18.92
N GLU A 202 -7.65 -4.92 -19.24
CA GLU A 202 -6.39 -4.63 -18.57
C GLU A 202 -5.74 -3.43 -19.26
N LEU A 203 -5.46 -2.36 -18.49
CA LEU A 203 -4.82 -1.15 -19.00
C LEU A 203 -3.31 -1.19 -18.85
N THR A 204 -2.80 -1.79 -17.76
CA THR A 204 -1.36 -1.92 -17.48
C THR A 204 -1.08 -3.24 -16.79
N ALA A 205 0.07 -3.84 -17.08
CA ALA A 205 0.67 -4.90 -16.26
C ALA A 205 1.74 -4.29 -15.37
N GLU A 206 1.78 -4.67 -14.11
CA GLU A 206 2.65 -4.05 -13.10
C GLU A 206 3.04 -5.03 -11.99
N GLU A 207 3.89 -4.56 -11.07
CA GLU A 207 4.37 -5.32 -9.93
C GLU A 207 4.32 -4.46 -8.68
N TYR A 208 4.12 -5.10 -7.51
CA TYR A 208 4.13 -4.44 -6.22
C TYR A 208 5.50 -4.48 -5.55
N GLY A 209 5.82 -3.39 -4.87
CA GLY A 209 6.98 -3.25 -4.00
C GLY A 209 6.66 -2.47 -2.73
N ILE A 210 7.58 -2.50 -1.79
CA ILE A 210 7.48 -1.76 -0.53
C ILE A 210 8.31 -0.49 -0.67
N GLY A 211 7.72 0.67 -0.35
CA GLY A 211 8.40 1.97 -0.42
C GLY A 211 9.01 2.38 0.91
N PHE A 212 10.29 2.66 0.92
CA PHE A 212 11.04 3.19 2.05
C PHE A 212 11.51 4.62 1.76
N ARG A 213 11.82 5.41 2.79
CA ARG A 213 12.50 6.69 2.57
C ARG A 213 13.79 6.49 1.80
N LYS A 214 14.18 7.48 0.99
CA LYS A 214 15.46 7.48 0.29
C LYS A 214 16.62 7.25 1.25
N ASP A 215 17.60 6.46 0.81
CA ASP A 215 18.79 6.07 1.57
C ASP A 215 18.48 5.31 2.88
N SER A 216 17.31 4.65 2.96
CA SER A 216 16.96 3.80 4.10
C SER A 216 17.72 2.48 4.04
N ASP A 217 18.35 2.09 5.15
CA ASP A 217 18.99 0.78 5.30
C ASP A 217 17.97 -0.38 5.41
N LEU A 218 16.69 -0.06 5.63
CA LEU A 218 15.61 -1.05 5.66
C LEU A 218 15.38 -1.71 4.31
N THR A 219 15.59 -0.99 3.20
CA THR A 219 15.37 -1.53 1.85
C THR A 219 16.19 -2.78 1.59
N GLU A 220 17.48 -2.74 1.87
CA GLU A 220 18.38 -3.89 1.69
C GLU A 220 18.05 -5.02 2.68
N LYS A 221 17.81 -4.69 3.94
CA LYS A 221 17.46 -5.67 4.99
C LYS A 221 16.18 -6.41 4.64
N VAL A 222 15.14 -5.68 4.23
CA VAL A 222 13.86 -6.27 3.83
C VAL A 222 14.01 -7.10 2.56
N ASN A 223 14.78 -6.65 1.57
CA ASN A 223 15.07 -7.45 0.37
C ASN A 223 15.74 -8.80 0.69
N ALA A 224 16.67 -8.83 1.64
CA ALA A 224 17.29 -10.09 2.08
C ALA A 224 16.28 -11.02 2.76
N ILE A 225 15.39 -10.46 3.59
CA ILE A 225 14.34 -11.23 4.27
C ILE A 225 13.30 -11.75 3.27
N ILE A 226 12.95 -10.98 2.24
CA ILE A 226 12.07 -11.45 1.15
C ILE A 226 12.65 -12.72 0.52
N ASP A 227 13.96 -12.75 0.24
CA ASP A 227 14.63 -13.95 -0.32
C ASP A 227 14.55 -15.13 0.64
N GLU A 228 14.75 -14.90 1.94
CA GLU A 228 14.63 -15.96 2.96
C GLU A 228 13.21 -16.51 3.05
N LEU A 229 12.18 -15.64 3.12
CA LEU A 229 10.78 -16.04 3.22
C LEU A 229 10.28 -16.73 1.93
N LYS A 230 10.89 -16.39 0.78
CA LYS A 230 10.66 -17.12 -0.48
C LYS A 230 11.31 -18.49 -0.43
N ALA A 231 12.57 -18.57 0.01
CA ALA A 231 13.33 -19.81 0.07
C ALA A 231 12.74 -20.84 1.06
N ASP A 232 12.15 -20.40 2.18
CA ASP A 232 11.53 -21.26 3.18
C ASP A 232 10.04 -21.59 2.87
N GLY A 233 9.49 -21.03 1.80
CA GLY A 233 8.13 -21.26 1.32
C GLY A 233 7.04 -20.49 2.08
N THR A 234 7.40 -19.55 2.95
CA THR A 234 6.43 -18.71 3.68
C THR A 234 5.63 -17.84 2.70
N LEU A 235 6.32 -17.17 1.75
CA LEU A 235 5.64 -16.33 0.75
C LEU A 235 4.77 -17.15 -0.20
N ASP A 236 5.18 -18.37 -0.57
CA ASP A 236 4.36 -19.24 -1.42
C ASP A 236 3.05 -19.62 -0.73
N LYS A 237 3.08 -19.93 0.57
CA LYS A 237 1.88 -20.22 1.35
C LYS A 237 0.96 -19.02 1.51
N LEU A 238 1.53 -17.82 1.73
CA LEU A 238 0.75 -16.59 1.77
C LEU A 238 0.10 -16.30 0.43
N ALA A 239 0.84 -16.41 -0.66
CA ALA A 239 0.32 -16.20 -2.01
C ALA A 239 -0.80 -17.20 -2.36
N GLU A 240 -0.65 -18.48 -1.98
CA GLU A 240 -1.71 -19.49 -2.14
C GLU A 240 -2.95 -19.13 -1.32
N LYS A 241 -2.78 -18.72 -0.03
CA LYS A 241 -3.88 -18.33 0.85
C LYS A 241 -4.72 -17.17 0.30
N TYR A 242 -4.07 -16.20 -0.34
CA TYR A 242 -4.71 -14.99 -0.87
C TYR A 242 -4.89 -14.99 -2.40
N GLU A 243 -4.66 -16.14 -3.05
CA GLU A 243 -4.81 -16.34 -4.50
C GLU A 243 -4.01 -15.33 -5.34
N LEU A 244 -2.80 -14.99 -4.90
CA LEU A 244 -1.92 -14.03 -5.55
C LEU A 244 -0.82 -14.70 -6.37
N ASN A 245 -0.32 -13.99 -7.38
CA ASN A 245 0.80 -14.42 -8.21
C ASN A 245 2.07 -13.67 -7.77
N LEU A 246 3.05 -14.39 -7.23
CA LEU A 246 4.34 -13.80 -6.87
C LEU A 246 5.11 -13.34 -8.11
N ALA A 247 5.89 -12.28 -7.94
CA ALA A 247 6.85 -11.75 -8.91
C ALA A 247 8.29 -12.26 -8.67
N LEU A 248 8.48 -13.13 -7.66
CA LEU A 248 9.75 -13.66 -7.14
C LEU A 248 10.14 -15.01 -7.77
#